data_c381c2bfce235b973403ad4ce12e3557
#
_entry.id   c381c2bfce235b973403ad4ce12e3557
#
_cell.length_a   1.000
_cell.length_b   1.000
_cell.length_c   1.000
_cell.angle_alpha   90.00
_cell.angle_beta   90.00
_cell.angle_gamma   90.00
#
_symmetry.space_group_name_H-M   'P 1'
#
loop_
_entity.id
_entity.type
_entity.pdbx_description
1 polymer ?
#
loop_
_entity_poly.entity_id
_entity_poly.type
_entity_poly.pdbx_seq_one_letter_code
_entity_poly.pdbx_strand_id
1 'polypeptide(L)'
;HLSEQLGKVMKAGYNIFSWGQVSQLPQIYSQFGMDTIIFYRGIDQSKLDTLEFKWQAPDGTEVLGITFGAYHRLNFWRFVYLPYILGGNSVSGDNHSIGRNNLGDAYLSHISDDHFDMVNHQVYNQFCARGLDAAEAGLYKLIDTVKDKSSLEDLLFLQGFDQENPDPIVTELVQRLNERIHCGHIQISSLED
;
A
#
# COMPACT_ATOMS: atom_id res chain seq x y z
N HIS A 1 17.52 0.11 -22.70
CA HIS A 1 16.88 -0.31 -23.96
C HIS A 1 15.37 -0.09 -24.00
N LEU A 2 14.60 -0.70 -23.09
CA LEU A 2 13.14 -0.51 -23.08
C LEU A 2 12.74 0.91 -22.65
N SER A 3 13.42 1.49 -21.67
CA SER A 3 13.15 2.85 -21.22
C SER A 3 13.40 3.93 -22.26
N GLU A 4 14.35 3.70 -23.18
CA GLU A 4 14.59 4.60 -24.32
C GLU A 4 13.41 4.61 -25.30
N GLN A 5 12.66 3.51 -25.36
CA GLN A 5 11.52 3.31 -26.25
C GLN A 5 10.17 3.62 -25.60
N LEU A 6 10.05 3.35 -24.31
CA LEU A 6 8.78 3.39 -23.58
C LEU A 6 8.67 4.56 -22.59
N GLY A 7 9.71 5.37 -22.43
CA GLY A 7 9.74 6.50 -21.53
C GLY A 7 10.75 6.37 -20.39
N LYS A 8 10.58 7.14 -19.33
CA LYS A 8 11.52 7.16 -18.20
C LYS A 8 11.46 5.88 -17.38
N VAL A 9 12.61 5.44 -16.87
CA VAL A 9 12.69 4.44 -15.81
C VAL A 9 12.40 5.12 -14.48
N MET A 10 11.52 4.55 -13.70
CA MET A 10 11.33 4.93 -12.29
C MET A 10 12.64 4.73 -11.53
N LYS A 11 13.02 5.69 -10.70
CA LYS A 11 14.29 5.66 -9.97
C LYS A 11 14.22 5.01 -8.60
N ALA A 12 13.03 4.66 -8.13
CA ALA A 12 12.83 3.83 -6.96
C ALA A 12 12.71 2.36 -7.37
N GLY A 13 13.48 1.49 -6.74
CA GLY A 13 13.38 0.04 -6.92
C GLY A 13 12.17 -0.50 -6.15
N TYR A 14 11.31 -1.25 -6.83
CA TYR A 14 10.14 -1.86 -6.21
C TYR A 14 10.24 -3.38 -6.29
N ASN A 15 10.65 -4.02 -5.20
CA ASN A 15 10.91 -5.46 -5.14
C ASN A 15 10.04 -6.15 -4.09
N ILE A 16 8.76 -6.22 -4.35
CA ILE A 16 7.75 -6.66 -3.39
C ILE A 16 7.64 -8.19 -3.28
N PHE A 17 7.81 -8.90 -4.39
CA PHE A 17 7.49 -10.33 -4.45
C PHE A 17 8.64 -11.27 -4.14
N SER A 18 9.85 -10.77 -3.95
CA SER A 18 11.01 -11.62 -3.61
C SER A 18 10.82 -12.28 -2.25
N TRP A 19 10.99 -13.59 -2.20
CA TRP A 19 10.95 -14.38 -0.98
C TRP A 19 12.24 -14.27 -0.15
N GLY A 20 13.27 -13.66 -0.70
CA GLY A 20 14.52 -13.31 -0.08
C GLY A 20 15.16 -12.14 -0.79
N GLN A 21 16.03 -11.44 -0.09
CA GLN A 21 16.77 -10.30 -0.63
C GLN A 21 18.26 -10.69 -0.69
N VAL A 22 18.82 -10.72 -1.89
CA VAL A 22 20.26 -10.99 -2.04
C VAL A 22 21.08 -9.76 -1.65
N SER A 23 22.18 -9.97 -0.99
CA SER A 23 23.04 -8.89 -0.47
C SER A 23 23.61 -7.96 -1.56
N GLN A 24 23.65 -8.40 -2.81
CA GLN A 24 24.11 -7.61 -3.95
C GLN A 24 23.06 -6.64 -4.53
N LEU A 25 21.81 -6.70 -4.09
CA LEU A 25 20.75 -5.84 -4.67
C LEU A 25 21.11 -4.35 -4.64
N PRO A 26 21.66 -3.78 -3.55
CA PRO A 26 22.07 -2.38 -3.56
C PRO A 26 23.02 -2.03 -4.71
N GLN A 27 24.02 -2.86 -4.93
CA GLN A 27 24.97 -2.69 -6.02
C GLN A 27 24.29 -2.72 -7.40
N ILE A 28 23.37 -3.67 -7.59
CA ILE A 28 22.65 -3.82 -8.86
C ILE A 28 21.75 -2.59 -9.11
N TYR A 29 20.94 -2.20 -8.15
CA TYR A 29 20.03 -1.05 -8.28
C TYR A 29 20.81 0.26 -8.50
N SER A 30 21.89 0.48 -7.75
CA SER A 30 22.74 1.65 -7.90
C SER A 30 23.34 1.78 -9.31
N GLN A 31 23.69 0.67 -9.96
CA GLN A 31 24.17 0.69 -11.36
C GLN A 31 23.12 1.14 -12.37
N PHE A 32 21.83 1.03 -12.03
CA PHE A 32 20.73 1.59 -12.81
C PHE A 32 20.32 3.01 -12.36
N GLY A 33 21.10 3.61 -11.47
CA GLY A 33 20.84 4.94 -10.92
C GLY A 33 19.62 4.98 -9.99
N MET A 34 19.35 3.87 -9.31
CA MET A 34 18.33 3.77 -8.26
C MET A 34 19.04 3.75 -6.91
N ASP A 35 18.71 4.67 -6.04
CA ASP A 35 19.29 4.82 -4.71
C ASP A 35 18.33 4.41 -3.59
N THR A 36 17.11 4.03 -3.95
CA THR A 36 16.05 3.61 -3.04
C THR A 36 15.45 2.29 -3.49
N ILE A 37 15.26 1.37 -2.56
CA ILE A 37 14.62 0.07 -2.80
C ILE A 37 13.50 -0.13 -1.79
N ILE A 38 12.29 -0.31 -2.31
CA ILE A 38 11.08 -0.56 -1.55
C ILE A 38 10.75 -2.04 -1.62
N PHE A 39 10.58 -2.68 -0.47
CA PHE A 39 10.25 -4.11 -0.38
C PHE A 39 9.58 -4.45 0.96
N TYR A 40 9.03 -5.66 1.09
CA TYR A 40 8.43 -6.10 2.36
C TYR A 40 8.76 -7.53 2.74
N ARG A 41 9.22 -8.36 1.81
CA ARG A 41 9.61 -9.76 2.06
C ARG A 41 11.11 -9.93 2.08
N GLY A 42 11.55 -11.02 2.71
CA GLY A 42 12.95 -11.43 2.70
C GLY A 42 13.84 -10.75 3.74
N ILE A 43 13.24 -10.00 4.67
CA ILE A 43 13.93 -9.44 5.82
C ILE A 43 13.17 -9.76 7.10
N ASP A 44 13.91 -10.06 8.14
CA ASP A 44 13.36 -10.21 9.48
C ASP A 44 13.16 -8.82 10.09
N GLN A 45 11.92 -8.36 10.09
CA GLN A 45 11.58 -7.03 10.60
C GLN A 45 11.86 -6.85 12.09
N SER A 46 12.00 -7.95 12.86
CA SER A 46 12.39 -7.86 14.27
C SER A 46 13.83 -7.39 14.45
N LYS A 47 14.63 -7.41 13.40
CA LYS A 47 16.02 -6.96 13.37
C LYS A 47 16.19 -5.53 12.86
N LEU A 48 15.09 -4.88 12.48
CA LEU A 48 15.07 -3.50 12.03
C LEU A 48 14.54 -2.61 13.16
N ASP A 49 15.32 -1.61 13.52
CA ASP A 49 14.88 -0.58 14.46
C ASP A 49 13.91 0.39 13.81
N THR A 50 14.09 0.64 12.50
CA THR A 50 13.27 1.57 11.71
C THR A 50 12.79 0.93 10.42
N LEU A 51 11.75 1.50 9.80
CA LEU A 51 11.22 1.06 8.50
C LEU A 51 12.15 1.43 7.34
N GLU A 52 12.87 2.53 7.50
CA GLU A 52 13.88 3.02 6.58
C GLU A 52 15.27 2.74 7.15
N PHE A 53 16.15 2.18 6.33
CA PHE A 53 17.49 1.82 6.77
C PHE A 53 18.50 1.88 5.62
N LYS A 54 19.77 2.04 5.98
CA LYS A 54 20.85 1.91 5.02
C LYS A 54 21.09 0.44 4.71
N TRP A 55 20.94 0.10 3.44
CA TRP A 55 21.25 -1.24 2.96
C TRP A 55 22.56 -1.24 2.19
N GLN A 56 23.57 -1.93 2.73
CA GLN A 56 24.89 -1.98 2.15
C GLN A 56 25.15 -3.33 1.47
N ALA A 57 25.63 -3.27 0.23
CA ALA A 57 26.11 -4.43 -0.51
C ALA A 57 27.53 -4.84 -0.07
N PRO A 58 28.01 -6.06 -0.42
CA PRO A 58 29.34 -6.52 -0.06
C PRO A 58 30.50 -5.69 -0.62
N ASP A 59 30.26 -4.93 -1.70
CA ASP A 59 31.22 -4.01 -2.31
C ASP A 59 31.27 -2.63 -1.64
N GLY A 60 30.42 -2.41 -0.62
CA GLY A 60 30.28 -1.13 0.08
C GLY A 60 29.25 -0.18 -0.51
N THR A 61 28.60 -0.52 -1.64
CA THR A 61 27.53 0.30 -2.19
C THR A 61 26.36 0.37 -1.22
N GLU A 62 25.86 1.58 -0.95
CA GLU A 62 24.73 1.83 -0.07
C GLU A 62 23.54 2.38 -0.85
N VAL A 63 22.33 1.94 -0.46
CA VAL A 63 21.05 2.47 -0.91
C VAL A 63 20.11 2.62 0.30
N LEU A 64 19.05 3.40 0.14
CA LEU A 64 17.96 3.45 1.10
C LEU A 64 17.06 2.21 0.92
N GLY A 65 16.94 1.40 1.95
CA GLY A 65 15.94 0.34 2.03
C GLY A 65 14.70 0.84 2.75
N ILE A 66 13.51 0.58 2.21
CA ILE A 66 12.23 0.96 2.82
C ILE A 66 11.35 -0.27 2.94
N THR A 67 10.80 -0.49 4.15
CA THR A 67 9.76 -1.49 4.42
C THR A 67 8.49 -0.80 4.93
N PHE A 68 7.37 -1.51 4.94
CA PHE A 68 6.07 -0.89 5.23
C PHE A 68 5.50 -1.23 6.62
N GLY A 69 6.21 -1.98 7.43
CA GLY A 69 5.68 -2.43 8.72
C GLY A 69 4.45 -3.34 8.56
N ALA A 70 3.37 -3.05 9.27
CA ALA A 70 2.17 -3.88 9.30
C ALA A 70 1.46 -3.94 7.95
N TYR A 71 1.07 -5.14 7.55
CA TYR A 71 0.35 -5.45 6.31
C TYR A 71 1.02 -4.95 5.02
N HIS A 72 2.26 -4.53 5.12
CA HIS A 72 3.15 -4.28 3.99
C HIS A 72 2.49 -3.41 2.90
N ARG A 73 2.52 -3.89 1.63
CA ARG A 73 1.96 -3.23 0.46
C ARG A 73 0.43 -3.05 0.49
N LEU A 74 -0.25 -3.66 1.45
CA LEU A 74 -1.70 -3.61 1.60
C LEU A 74 -2.13 -2.73 2.78
N ASN A 75 -1.24 -1.93 3.34
CA ASN A 75 -1.51 -1.30 4.62
C ASN A 75 -2.67 -0.29 4.55
N PHE A 76 -2.69 0.65 3.60
CA PHE A 76 -3.81 1.57 3.44
C PHE A 76 -5.09 0.84 3.02
N TRP A 77 -4.97 -0.09 2.06
CA TRP A 77 -6.08 -0.92 1.61
C TRP A 77 -6.74 -1.65 2.80
N ARG A 78 -5.95 -2.30 3.63
CA ARG A 78 -6.45 -3.12 4.75
C ARG A 78 -7.05 -2.29 5.89
N PHE A 79 -6.37 -1.22 6.28
CA PHE A 79 -6.75 -0.45 7.46
C PHE A 79 -7.76 0.65 7.17
N VAL A 80 -7.77 1.19 5.97
CA VAL A 80 -8.53 2.41 5.63
C VAL A 80 -9.59 2.14 4.56
N TYR A 81 -9.17 1.65 3.40
CA TYR A 81 -10.06 1.44 2.27
C TYR A 81 -11.13 0.38 2.55
N LEU A 82 -10.73 -0.82 3.00
CA LEU A 82 -11.69 -1.88 3.31
C LEU A 82 -12.73 -1.48 4.36
N PRO A 83 -12.36 -0.92 5.53
CA PRO A 83 -13.34 -0.43 6.49
C PRO A 83 -14.30 0.62 5.90
N TYR A 84 -13.80 1.46 4.99
CA TYR A 84 -14.63 2.43 4.29
C TYR A 84 -15.71 1.78 3.46
N ILE A 85 -15.33 0.91 2.53
CA ILE A 85 -16.28 0.27 1.61
C ILE A 85 -17.21 -0.73 2.29
N LEU A 86 -16.79 -1.32 3.41
CA LEU A 86 -17.58 -2.25 4.20
C LEU A 86 -18.50 -1.56 5.22
N GLY A 87 -18.51 -0.22 5.28
CA GLY A 87 -19.34 0.51 6.22
C GLY A 87 -19.03 0.22 7.69
N GLY A 88 -17.78 -0.15 8.01
CA GLY A 88 -17.36 -0.53 9.35
C GLY A 88 -17.62 -2.00 9.70
N ASN A 89 -18.23 -2.79 8.82
CA ASN A 89 -18.36 -4.22 9.03
C ASN A 89 -16.98 -4.89 8.93
N SER A 90 -16.66 -5.74 9.91
CA SER A 90 -15.38 -6.44 9.91
C SER A 90 -15.37 -7.57 8.87
N VAL A 91 -14.32 -7.60 8.06
CA VAL A 91 -13.96 -8.84 7.37
C VAL A 91 -13.35 -9.77 8.41
N SER A 92 -14.07 -10.80 8.80
CA SER A 92 -13.54 -11.79 9.72
C SER A 92 -12.48 -12.64 9.00
N GLY A 93 -11.28 -12.62 9.53
CA GLY A 93 -10.24 -13.59 9.22
C GLY A 93 -9.22 -13.14 8.18
N ASP A 94 -8.09 -13.83 8.23
CA ASP A 94 -6.98 -13.77 7.27
C ASP A 94 -7.34 -14.28 5.85
N ASN A 95 -8.63 -14.47 5.61
CA ASN A 95 -9.12 -14.89 4.32
C ASN A 95 -9.00 -13.74 3.33
N HIS A 96 -8.09 -13.87 2.40
CA HIS A 96 -7.96 -13.05 1.22
C HIS A 96 -9.20 -13.07 0.31
N SER A 97 -10.15 -13.95 0.58
CA SER A 97 -11.46 -13.91 -0.03
C SER A 97 -12.31 -12.89 0.74
N ILE A 98 -12.30 -11.66 0.25
CA ILE A 98 -13.35 -10.72 0.56
C ILE A 98 -14.59 -11.31 -0.09
N GLY A 99 -15.20 -12.21 0.65
CA GLY A 99 -16.24 -13.05 0.10
C GLY A 99 -17.58 -12.36 0.14
N ARG A 100 -18.42 -12.85 -0.68
CA ARG A 100 -19.85 -12.60 -0.81
C ARG A 100 -20.63 -12.53 0.51
N ASN A 101 -20.03 -12.97 1.62
CA ASN A 101 -20.76 -13.30 2.83
C ASN A 101 -21.11 -12.09 3.71
N ASN A 102 -20.44 -10.97 3.55
CA ASN A 102 -20.65 -9.78 4.42
C ASN A 102 -21.38 -8.63 3.74
N LEU A 103 -21.56 -8.70 2.42
CA LEU A 103 -22.17 -7.65 1.62
C LEU A 103 -23.45 -8.14 0.90
N GLY A 104 -24.02 -9.29 1.31
CA GLY A 104 -25.10 -9.91 0.57
C GLY A 104 -24.63 -10.36 -0.81
N ASP A 105 -25.30 -9.90 -1.85
CA ASP A 105 -24.92 -10.20 -3.23
C ASP A 105 -23.79 -9.30 -3.75
N ALA A 106 -23.37 -8.30 -2.97
CA ALA A 106 -22.25 -7.46 -3.30
C ALA A 106 -20.94 -8.09 -2.86
N TYR A 107 -19.93 -8.09 -3.72
CA TYR A 107 -18.60 -8.59 -3.41
C TYR A 107 -17.52 -7.79 -4.14
N LEU A 108 -16.35 -7.74 -3.52
CA LEU A 108 -15.16 -7.21 -4.15
C LEU A 108 -14.61 -8.26 -5.09
N SER A 109 -14.43 -7.91 -6.34
CA SER A 109 -13.76 -8.75 -7.29
C SER A 109 -12.26 -8.48 -7.28
N HIS A 110 -11.48 -9.56 -7.28
CA HIS A 110 -10.06 -9.51 -7.58
C HIS A 110 -9.77 -9.78 -9.05
N ILE A 111 -10.80 -9.96 -9.85
CA ILE A 111 -10.68 -10.29 -11.26
C ILE A 111 -10.87 -9.00 -12.04
N SER A 112 -9.92 -8.68 -12.87
CA SER A 112 -10.03 -7.55 -13.80
C SER A 112 -11.03 -7.90 -14.90
N ASP A 113 -12.28 -7.64 -14.58
CA ASP A 113 -13.41 -7.62 -15.50
C ASP A 113 -14.06 -6.25 -15.36
N ASP A 114 -13.82 -5.38 -16.30
CA ASP A 114 -14.30 -3.99 -16.28
C ASP A 114 -15.82 -3.89 -16.10
N HIS A 115 -16.56 -4.82 -16.69
CA HIS A 115 -18.00 -4.86 -16.54
C HIS A 115 -18.42 -5.27 -15.13
N PHE A 116 -17.71 -6.20 -14.56
CA PHE A 116 -17.96 -6.71 -13.22
C PHE A 116 -17.61 -5.67 -12.16
N ASP A 117 -16.51 -4.97 -12.33
CA ASP A 117 -16.11 -3.90 -11.43
C ASP A 117 -17.10 -2.73 -11.44
N MET A 118 -17.61 -2.36 -12.60
CA MET A 118 -18.66 -1.35 -12.71
C MET A 118 -19.93 -1.75 -11.97
N VAL A 119 -20.34 -3.01 -12.07
CA VAL A 119 -21.50 -3.53 -11.35
C VAL A 119 -21.25 -3.52 -9.84
N ASN A 120 -20.08 -3.95 -9.40
CA ASN A 120 -19.71 -3.93 -8.00
C ASN A 120 -19.64 -2.50 -7.45
N HIS A 121 -19.08 -1.59 -8.20
CA HIS A 121 -18.99 -0.19 -7.83
C HIS A 121 -20.38 0.45 -7.67
N GLN A 122 -21.31 0.11 -8.54
CA GLN A 122 -22.71 0.55 -8.42
C GLN A 122 -23.38 -0.07 -7.19
N VAL A 123 -23.14 -1.34 -6.90
CA VAL A 123 -23.67 -2.01 -5.71
C VAL A 123 -23.12 -1.36 -4.45
N TYR A 124 -21.83 -1.05 -4.39
CA TYR A 124 -21.25 -0.32 -3.27
C TYR A 124 -21.90 1.04 -3.05
N ASN A 125 -22.12 1.78 -4.11
CA ASN A 125 -22.75 3.09 -4.03
C ASN A 125 -24.19 3.02 -3.54
N GLN A 126 -24.89 1.91 -3.77
CA GLN A 126 -26.30 1.74 -3.42
C GLN A 126 -26.53 1.13 -2.04
N PHE A 127 -25.67 0.20 -1.60
CA PHE A 127 -25.95 -0.64 -0.45
C PHE A 127 -24.98 -0.49 0.71
N CYS A 128 -23.80 0.07 0.49
CA CYS A 128 -22.84 0.28 1.56
C CYS A 128 -22.92 1.71 2.07
N ALA A 129 -23.40 1.87 3.29
CA ALA A 129 -23.11 3.07 4.04
C ALA A 129 -21.59 3.18 4.15
N ARG A 130 -20.99 4.13 3.46
CA ARG A 130 -19.56 4.33 3.47
C ARG A 130 -19.11 4.62 4.88
N GLY A 131 -18.30 3.74 5.44
CA GLY A 131 -17.86 3.81 6.82
C GLY A 131 -16.71 4.79 7.01
N LEU A 132 -16.96 6.08 6.85
CA LEU A 132 -15.94 7.10 6.98
C LEU A 132 -15.34 7.12 8.41
N ASP A 133 -16.16 6.89 9.44
CA ASP A 133 -15.68 6.78 10.82
C ASP A 133 -14.76 5.56 11.00
N ALA A 134 -15.09 4.44 10.36
CA ALA A 134 -14.27 3.24 10.39
C ALA A 134 -12.96 3.42 9.61
N ALA A 135 -12.99 4.13 8.49
CA ALA A 135 -11.80 4.47 7.72
C ALA A 135 -10.85 5.38 8.51
N GLU A 136 -11.41 6.41 9.16
CA GLU A 136 -10.64 7.33 9.99
C GLU A 136 -10.01 6.60 11.19
N ALA A 137 -10.77 5.79 11.90
CA ALA A 137 -10.25 4.96 12.99
C ALA A 137 -9.16 3.99 12.50
N GLY A 138 -9.34 3.41 11.32
CA GLY A 138 -8.36 2.56 10.67
C GLY A 138 -7.08 3.29 10.30
N LEU A 139 -7.19 4.52 9.82
CA LEU A 139 -6.05 5.38 9.51
C LEU A 139 -5.23 5.69 10.77
N TYR A 140 -5.87 6.13 11.86
CA TYR A 140 -5.16 6.38 13.12
C TYR A 140 -4.47 5.12 13.64
N LYS A 141 -5.13 3.96 13.54
CA LYS A 141 -4.52 2.68 13.90
C LYS A 141 -3.30 2.36 13.03
N LEU A 142 -3.38 2.62 11.73
CA LEU A 142 -2.26 2.42 10.81
C LEU A 142 -1.08 3.34 11.17
N ILE A 143 -1.35 4.63 11.39
CA ILE A 143 -0.34 5.60 11.83
C ILE A 143 0.32 5.13 13.14
N ASP A 144 -0.47 4.77 14.15
CA ASP A 144 0.05 4.28 15.44
C ASP A 144 0.92 3.03 15.31
N THR A 145 0.67 2.21 14.30
CA THR A 145 1.46 1.00 14.06
C THR A 145 2.85 1.29 13.49
N VAL A 146 2.99 2.38 12.74
CA VAL A 146 4.22 2.67 11.97
C VAL A 146 4.99 3.89 12.43
N LYS A 147 4.35 4.89 13.04
CA LYS A 147 4.96 6.19 13.38
C LYS A 147 6.23 6.09 14.23
N ASP A 148 6.22 5.19 15.22
CA ASP A 148 7.36 5.03 16.13
C ASP A 148 8.53 4.25 15.50
N LYS A 149 8.29 3.68 14.32
CA LYS A 149 9.28 2.92 13.54
C LYS A 149 9.75 3.67 12.30
N SER A 150 9.06 4.71 11.87
CA SER A 150 9.53 5.54 10.77
C SER A 150 10.58 6.52 11.27
N SER A 151 11.65 6.67 10.50
CA SER A 151 12.67 7.69 10.71
C SER A 151 12.38 8.98 9.95
N LEU A 152 11.31 9.00 9.17
CA LEU A 152 10.88 10.12 8.34
C LEU A 152 9.63 10.79 8.93
N GLU A 153 9.44 12.05 8.60
CA GLU A 153 8.21 12.80 8.95
C GLU A 153 7.02 12.33 8.10
N ASP A 154 7.29 11.94 6.85
CA ASP A 154 6.31 11.42 5.93
C ASP A 154 6.17 9.90 6.06
N LEU A 155 4.94 9.43 6.14
CA LEU A 155 4.63 8.00 6.23
C LEU A 155 4.13 7.50 4.87
N LEU A 156 4.80 6.47 4.33
CA LEU A 156 4.41 5.86 3.08
C LEU A 156 3.36 4.77 3.30
N PHE A 157 2.20 4.95 2.67
CA PHE A 157 1.13 3.97 2.66
C PHE A 157 0.86 3.49 1.24
N LEU A 158 0.54 2.22 1.09
CA LEU A 158 0.22 1.63 -0.21
C LEU A 158 -1.24 1.23 -0.28
N GLN A 159 -1.88 1.69 -1.34
CA GLN A 159 -3.24 1.32 -1.72
C GLN A 159 -3.21 0.32 -2.87
N GLY A 160 -3.86 -0.80 -2.68
CA GLY A 160 -4.04 -1.80 -3.72
C GLY A 160 -4.04 -3.22 -3.17
N PHE A 161 -4.46 -4.12 -4.04
CA PHE A 161 -4.47 -5.57 -3.80
C PHE A 161 -4.12 -6.28 -5.11
N ASP A 162 -3.87 -7.60 -5.03
CA ASP A 162 -3.58 -8.39 -6.22
C ASP A 162 -4.81 -8.45 -7.12
N GLN A 163 -4.62 -8.18 -8.40
CA GLN A 163 -5.67 -8.31 -9.42
C GLN A 163 -6.90 -7.41 -9.20
N GLU A 164 -6.74 -6.30 -8.51
CA GLU A 164 -7.76 -5.26 -8.43
C GLU A 164 -7.55 -4.17 -9.48
N ASN A 165 -8.64 -3.67 -10.03
CA ASN A 165 -8.64 -2.48 -10.86
C ASN A 165 -8.49 -1.21 -10.01
N PRO A 166 -7.93 -0.12 -10.56
CA PRO A 166 -7.94 1.16 -9.89
C PRO A 166 -9.36 1.61 -9.54
N ASP A 167 -9.58 1.93 -8.27
CA ASP A 167 -10.89 2.37 -7.79
C ASP A 167 -10.91 3.89 -7.59
N PRO A 168 -11.72 4.65 -8.34
CA PRO A 168 -11.83 6.10 -8.21
C PRO A 168 -12.35 6.55 -6.83
N ILE A 169 -12.97 5.66 -6.07
CA ILE A 169 -13.42 5.92 -4.69
C ILE A 169 -12.27 6.29 -3.75
N VAL A 170 -11.07 5.83 -4.04
CA VAL A 170 -9.88 6.14 -3.23
C VAL A 170 -9.60 7.64 -3.20
N THR A 171 -9.75 8.31 -4.33
CA THR A 171 -9.59 9.78 -4.40
C THR A 171 -10.61 10.50 -3.52
N GLU A 172 -11.88 10.10 -3.59
CA GLU A 172 -12.93 10.64 -2.74
C GLU A 172 -12.65 10.36 -1.25
N LEU A 173 -12.24 9.14 -0.92
CA LEU A 173 -11.90 8.75 0.44
C LEU A 173 -10.78 9.62 1.02
N VAL A 174 -9.71 9.83 0.26
CA VAL A 174 -8.59 10.69 0.68
C VAL A 174 -9.06 12.13 0.93
N GLN A 175 -9.86 12.69 0.03
CA GLN A 175 -10.42 14.04 0.23
C GLN A 175 -11.25 14.13 1.51
N ARG A 176 -12.16 13.18 1.73
CA ARG A 176 -13.03 13.16 2.91
C ARG A 176 -12.27 12.94 4.21
N LEU A 177 -11.21 12.13 4.18
CA LEU A 177 -10.35 11.95 5.36
C LEU A 177 -9.58 13.24 5.68
N ASN A 178 -9.07 13.94 4.68
CA ASN A 178 -8.36 15.21 4.89
C ASN A 178 -9.24 16.32 5.48
N GLU A 179 -10.55 16.26 5.31
CA GLU A 179 -11.50 17.18 5.96
C GLU A 179 -11.68 16.89 7.46
N ARG A 180 -11.28 15.71 7.94
CA ARG A 180 -11.57 15.22 9.29
C ARG A 180 -10.34 15.05 10.17
N ILE A 181 -9.23 14.63 9.58
CA ILE A 181 -8.00 14.34 10.34
C ILE A 181 -7.29 15.63 10.75
N HIS A 182 -6.64 15.58 11.91
CA HIS A 182 -5.90 16.70 12.48
C HIS A 182 -4.40 16.38 12.68
N CYS A 183 -3.97 15.18 12.32
CA CYS A 183 -2.60 14.71 12.55
C CYS A 183 -1.67 14.91 11.34
N GLY A 184 -2.16 15.47 10.25
CA GLY A 184 -1.39 15.66 9.02
C GLY A 184 -2.27 15.79 7.79
N HIS A 185 -1.70 15.49 6.64
CA HIS A 185 -2.39 15.52 5.35
C HIS A 185 -2.06 14.26 4.55
N ILE A 186 -3.06 13.65 3.92
CA ILE A 186 -2.87 12.51 3.03
C ILE A 186 -2.77 13.02 1.61
N GLN A 187 -1.71 12.66 0.92
CA GLN A 187 -1.51 12.97 -0.49
C GLN A 187 -1.39 11.67 -1.29
N ILE A 188 -2.07 11.62 -2.43
CA ILE A 188 -1.80 10.59 -3.44
C ILE A 188 -0.55 11.01 -4.20
N SER A 189 0.44 10.12 -4.23
CA SER A 189 1.77 10.38 -4.75
C SER A 189 2.25 9.22 -5.63
N SER A 190 3.35 9.41 -6.30
CA SER A 190 4.09 8.34 -6.98
C SER A 190 5.31 7.92 -6.15
N LEU A 191 5.95 6.82 -6.52
CA LEU A 191 7.18 6.37 -5.85
C LEU A 191 8.42 7.24 -6.19
N GLU A 192 8.29 8.20 -7.07
CA GLU A 192 9.38 9.14 -7.43
C GLU A 192 9.29 10.47 -6.66
N ASP A 193 8.14 10.74 -6.04
CA ASP A 193 7.91 11.94 -5.22
C ASP A 193 8.40 11.74 -3.79
#